data_0c636c343763386d1bc3ec7e2a1730ea
#
_entry.id   0c636c343763386d1bc3ec7e2a1730ea
#
_cell.length_a   1.000
_cell.length_b   1.000
_cell.length_c   1.000
_cell.angle_alpha   90.00
_cell.angle_beta   90.00
_cell.angle_gamma   90.00
#
_symmetry.space_group_name_H-M   'P 1'
#
loop_
_entity.id
_entity.type
_entity.pdbx_description
1 polymer ?
#
loop_
_entity_poly.entity_id
_entity_poly.type
_entity_poly.pdbx_seq_one_letter_code
_entity_poly.pdbx_strand_id
1 'polypeptide(L)'
;MTLEEEGRSTKWHKVQTQLIGSYNIDNLLAAIAVGINFGVDRKQICAALENYTPSNNRSQMTVTAQNHLIVDAYNANPTSMKAAIDNFRLMEVSPKMAILGMMGELGDVSQEEHQKIITLLEEAHFNEVWLVGSEFQKVKSPFRTFANVDEVKQAVAQEQPIGRYILIKGSNSTHLYELPPLL
;
A
#
# COMPACT_ATOMS: atom_id res chain seq x y z
N MET A 1 0.39 11.39 21.18
CA MET A 1 1.63 10.89 21.81
C MET A 1 2.16 12.00 22.71
N THR A 2 2.20 11.75 24.03
CA THR A 2 2.80 12.66 25.00
C THR A 2 4.25 12.24 25.19
N LEU A 3 5.18 13.15 24.97
CA LEU A 3 6.55 13.01 25.39
C LEU A 3 6.70 13.73 26.73
N GLU A 4 6.97 13.00 27.81
CA GLU A 4 7.40 13.56 29.08
C GLU A 4 8.90 13.77 29.01
N GLU A 5 9.34 15.01 28.97
CA GLU A 5 10.72 15.40 29.24
C GLU A 5 10.75 15.99 30.66
N GLU A 6 11.49 15.34 31.56
CA GLU A 6 11.81 15.82 32.91
C GLU A 6 10.61 16.43 33.70
N GLY A 7 9.51 15.70 33.78
CA GLY A 7 8.35 16.12 34.58
C GLY A 7 7.54 17.29 34.02
N ARG A 8 7.74 17.68 32.77
CA ARG A 8 6.92 18.67 32.06
C ARG A 8 5.95 17.95 31.13
N SER A 9 4.64 18.04 31.45
CA SER A 9 3.57 17.64 30.53
C SER A 9 3.68 18.47 29.24
N THR A 10 4.03 17.83 28.13
CA THR A 10 4.00 18.48 26.80
C THR A 10 2.58 18.39 26.24
N LYS A 11 2.11 19.46 25.63
CA LYS A 11 0.80 19.47 24.95
C LYS A 11 0.81 18.47 23.81
N TRP A 12 -0.29 17.73 23.65
CA TRP A 12 -0.52 16.91 22.48
C TRP A 12 -0.50 17.77 21.20
N HIS A 13 0.23 17.31 20.20
CA HIS A 13 0.18 17.88 18.85
C HIS A 13 -0.51 16.85 17.95
N LYS A 14 -1.66 17.24 17.39
CA LYS A 14 -2.31 16.46 16.36
C LYS A 14 -1.62 16.78 15.04
N VAL A 15 -1.10 15.76 14.36
CA VAL A 15 -0.50 15.86 13.02
C VAL A 15 -1.36 15.01 12.09
N GLN A 16 -1.90 15.62 11.05
CA GLN A 16 -2.73 14.95 10.06
C GLN A 16 -1.93 14.81 8.77
N THR A 17 -1.40 13.62 8.53
CA THR A 17 -0.57 13.33 7.36
C THR A 17 -1.41 12.84 6.19
N GLN A 18 -0.83 12.90 4.98
CA GLN A 18 -1.41 12.36 3.75
C GLN A 18 -0.96 10.89 3.51
N LEU A 19 -0.19 10.32 4.42
CA LEU A 19 0.27 8.93 4.36
C LEU A 19 -0.85 7.99 4.78
N ILE A 20 -1.03 6.92 4.01
CA ILE A 20 -2.04 5.88 4.27
C ILE A 20 -1.38 4.68 4.91
N GLY A 21 -2.08 4.11 5.90
CA GLY A 21 -1.68 2.89 6.56
C GLY A 21 -0.88 3.11 7.85
N SER A 22 -1.23 2.33 8.88
CA SER A 22 -0.61 2.39 10.21
C SER A 22 0.89 2.06 10.19
N TYR A 23 1.37 1.29 9.20
CA TYR A 23 2.79 0.99 9.02
C TYR A 23 3.66 2.24 8.72
N ASN A 24 3.05 3.36 8.34
CA ASN A 24 3.78 4.62 8.18
C ASN A 24 4.04 5.35 9.51
N ILE A 25 3.46 4.91 10.63
CA ILE A 25 3.70 5.50 11.94
C ILE A 25 5.19 5.42 12.29
N ASP A 26 5.84 4.29 12.04
CA ASP A 26 7.27 4.12 12.31
C ASP A 26 8.13 5.06 11.46
N ASN A 27 7.76 5.27 10.19
CA ASN A 27 8.43 6.23 9.31
C ASN A 27 8.27 7.67 9.81
N LEU A 28 7.07 8.03 10.28
CA LEU A 28 6.80 9.34 10.87
C LEU A 28 7.60 9.55 12.17
N LEU A 29 7.64 8.54 13.04
CA LEU A 29 8.42 8.59 14.28
C LEU A 29 9.91 8.75 13.99
N ALA A 30 10.44 8.03 13.00
CA ALA A 30 11.83 8.18 12.56
C ALA A 30 12.11 9.59 12.05
N ALA A 31 11.24 10.15 11.21
CA ALA A 31 11.39 11.51 10.71
C ALA A 31 11.34 12.55 11.83
N ILE A 32 10.43 12.39 12.81
CA ILE A 32 10.35 13.25 14.00
C ILE A 32 11.65 13.16 14.82
N ALA A 33 12.15 11.95 15.09
CA ALA A 33 13.36 11.74 15.86
C ALA A 33 14.58 12.39 15.20
N VAL A 34 14.72 12.23 13.89
CA VAL A 34 15.78 12.88 13.10
C VAL A 34 15.63 14.41 13.19
N GLY A 35 14.44 14.96 12.95
CA GLY A 35 14.19 16.39 13.03
C GLY A 35 14.58 16.98 14.39
N ILE A 36 14.17 16.32 15.49
CA ILE A 36 14.53 16.74 16.85
C ILE A 36 16.03 16.69 17.06
N ASN A 37 16.71 15.60 16.64
CA ASN A 37 18.15 15.43 16.79
C ASN A 37 18.97 16.51 16.06
N PHE A 38 18.46 16.99 14.92
CA PHE A 38 19.08 18.08 14.15
C PHE A 38 18.57 19.49 14.55
N GLY A 39 17.83 19.61 15.65
CA GLY A 39 17.41 20.90 16.20
C GLY A 39 16.31 21.61 15.40
N VAL A 40 15.56 20.88 14.58
CA VAL A 40 14.43 21.47 13.84
C VAL A 40 13.29 21.78 14.81
N ASP A 41 12.70 22.97 14.69
CA ASP A 41 11.57 23.38 15.53
C ASP A 41 10.38 22.45 15.38
N ARG A 42 9.70 22.14 16.49
CA ARG A 42 8.56 21.18 16.51
C ARG A 42 7.43 21.56 15.57
N LYS A 43 7.15 22.87 15.41
CA LYS A 43 6.11 23.33 14.48
C LYS A 43 6.52 23.08 13.03
N GLN A 44 7.81 23.25 12.72
CA GLN A 44 8.34 22.97 11.39
C GLN A 44 8.28 21.47 11.09
N ILE A 45 8.61 20.61 12.08
CA ILE A 45 8.46 19.15 11.93
C ILE A 45 7.00 18.78 11.63
N CYS A 46 6.05 19.28 12.43
CA CYS A 46 4.61 19.01 12.21
C CYS A 46 4.17 19.48 10.81
N ALA A 47 4.50 20.71 10.44
CA ALA A 47 4.15 21.25 9.13
C ALA A 47 4.75 20.45 7.97
N ALA A 48 6.00 20.00 8.10
CA ALA A 48 6.64 19.17 7.09
C ALA A 48 5.93 17.82 6.93
N LEU A 49 5.52 17.17 8.03
CA LEU A 49 4.80 15.91 8.01
C LEU A 49 3.39 16.03 7.42
N GLU A 50 2.68 17.14 7.71
CA GLU A 50 1.34 17.42 7.18
C GLU A 50 1.35 17.73 5.68
N ASN A 51 2.39 18.42 5.22
CA ASN A 51 2.53 18.80 3.82
C ASN A 51 3.22 17.72 2.95
N TYR A 52 3.78 16.69 3.58
CA TYR A 52 4.46 15.65 2.83
C TYR A 52 3.48 14.82 2.00
N THR A 53 3.62 14.89 0.70
CA THR A 53 2.89 14.05 -0.26
C THR A 53 3.85 13.04 -0.87
N PRO A 54 3.58 11.73 -0.74
CA PRO A 54 4.40 10.71 -1.38
C PRO A 54 4.37 10.89 -2.90
N SER A 55 5.53 10.83 -3.56
CA SER A 55 5.63 11.01 -5.01
C SER A 55 6.12 9.76 -5.77
N ASN A 56 6.43 8.68 -5.05
CA ASN A 56 7.18 7.54 -5.59
C ASN A 56 6.35 6.24 -5.63
N ASN A 57 5.07 6.32 -5.91
CA ASN A 57 4.15 5.15 -5.89
C ASN A 57 4.22 4.36 -4.56
N ARG A 58 4.46 5.05 -3.44
CA ARG A 58 4.53 4.47 -2.09
C ARG A 58 3.35 4.96 -1.27
N SER A 59 2.40 4.08 -1.00
CA SER A 59 1.23 4.35 -0.14
C SER A 59 0.51 5.67 -0.48
N GLN A 60 0.42 5.98 -1.77
CA GLN A 60 -0.22 7.19 -2.27
C GLN A 60 -1.69 6.91 -2.53
N MET A 61 -2.57 7.78 -1.99
CA MET A 61 -3.96 7.82 -2.43
C MET A 61 -4.10 8.72 -3.64
N THR A 62 -4.69 8.19 -4.69
CA THR A 62 -5.01 8.94 -5.90
C THR A 62 -6.49 8.78 -6.18
N VAL A 63 -7.20 9.88 -6.35
CA VAL A 63 -8.60 9.86 -6.79
C VAL A 63 -8.60 10.16 -8.28
N THR A 64 -9.07 9.20 -9.05
CA THR A 64 -9.29 9.36 -10.49
C THR A 64 -10.72 9.80 -10.76
N ALA A 65 -11.08 10.00 -12.01
CA ALA A 65 -12.48 10.28 -12.38
C ALA A 65 -13.42 9.09 -12.08
N GLN A 66 -12.88 7.89 -11.94
CA GLN A 66 -13.66 6.65 -11.86
C GLN A 66 -13.47 5.91 -10.53
N ASN A 67 -12.28 6.00 -9.87
CA ASN A 67 -11.90 5.17 -8.75
C ASN A 67 -11.09 5.91 -7.70
N HIS A 68 -10.98 5.29 -6.52
CA HIS A 68 -10.07 5.67 -5.45
C HIS A 68 -8.92 4.65 -5.40
N LEU A 69 -7.71 5.07 -5.74
CA LEU A 69 -6.55 4.19 -5.84
C LEU A 69 -5.63 4.34 -4.64
N ILE A 70 -5.17 3.23 -4.09
CA ILE A 70 -4.06 3.19 -3.12
C ILE A 70 -2.91 2.52 -3.84
N VAL A 71 -1.92 3.33 -4.27
CA VAL A 71 -0.81 2.88 -5.09
C VAL A 71 0.44 2.69 -4.23
N ASP A 72 0.94 1.46 -4.19
CA ASP A 72 2.18 1.06 -3.51
C ASP A 72 2.97 0.06 -4.37
N ALA A 73 3.30 0.48 -5.58
CA ALA A 73 3.87 -0.37 -6.63
C ALA A 73 5.39 -0.15 -6.86
N TYR A 74 6.11 0.25 -5.81
CA TYR A 74 7.57 0.42 -5.87
C TYR A 74 8.31 -0.86 -5.47
N ASN A 75 7.90 -1.51 -4.39
CA ASN A 75 8.48 -2.77 -3.92
C ASN A 75 7.45 -3.60 -3.16
N ALA A 76 7.61 -4.93 -3.19
CA ALA A 76 6.78 -5.85 -2.44
C ALA A 76 7.62 -6.96 -1.81
N ASN A 77 7.41 -7.16 -0.52
CA ASN A 77 7.91 -8.29 0.26
C ASN A 77 6.78 -8.80 1.17
N PRO A 78 6.93 -9.98 1.81
CA PRO A 78 5.86 -10.58 2.61
C PRO A 78 5.30 -9.64 3.68
N THR A 79 6.17 -8.96 4.43
CA THR A 79 5.78 -8.05 5.51
C THR A 79 4.98 -6.85 4.99
N SER A 80 5.48 -6.19 3.93
CA SER A 80 4.81 -5.01 3.36
C SER A 80 3.52 -5.36 2.63
N MET A 81 3.46 -6.55 2.01
CA MET A 81 2.25 -7.05 1.35
C MET A 81 1.16 -7.33 2.38
N LYS A 82 1.50 -8.07 3.45
CA LYS A 82 0.59 -8.32 4.57
C LYS A 82 0.07 -7.02 5.18
N ALA A 83 0.97 -6.08 5.48
CA ALA A 83 0.59 -4.80 6.08
C ALA A 83 -0.38 -4.00 5.18
N ALA A 84 -0.16 -3.98 3.86
CA ALA A 84 -1.03 -3.28 2.93
C ALA A 84 -2.43 -3.93 2.85
N ILE A 85 -2.50 -5.27 2.79
CA ILE A 85 -3.76 -6.02 2.76
C ILE A 85 -4.54 -5.79 4.06
N ASP A 86 -3.89 -5.92 5.23
CA ASP A 86 -4.52 -5.71 6.53
C ASP A 86 -5.05 -4.28 6.69
N ASN A 87 -4.28 -3.27 6.31
CA ASN A 87 -4.72 -1.89 6.35
C ASN A 87 -5.91 -1.65 5.42
N PHE A 88 -5.85 -2.16 4.20
CA PHE A 88 -6.94 -2.01 3.23
C PHE A 88 -8.22 -2.72 3.70
N ARG A 89 -8.07 -3.88 4.35
CA ARG A 89 -9.19 -4.60 4.96
C ARG A 89 -9.90 -3.76 6.03
N LEU A 90 -9.14 -3.06 6.87
CA LEU A 90 -9.66 -2.23 7.97
C LEU A 90 -10.30 -0.91 7.51
N MET A 91 -10.07 -0.47 6.29
CA MET A 91 -10.72 0.74 5.78
C MET A 91 -12.24 0.51 5.67
N GLU A 92 -13.03 1.45 6.16
CA GLU A 92 -14.50 1.43 6.07
C GLU A 92 -14.99 1.98 4.73
N VAL A 93 -14.65 1.27 3.66
CA VAL A 93 -14.96 1.65 2.26
C VAL A 93 -15.42 0.42 1.47
N SER A 94 -16.22 0.63 0.42
CA SER A 94 -16.73 -0.43 -0.44
C SER A 94 -17.18 0.16 -1.80
N PRO A 95 -17.11 -0.59 -2.89
CA PRO A 95 -16.52 -1.93 -3.04
C PRO A 95 -14.98 -1.88 -3.08
N LYS A 96 -14.33 -2.93 -2.55
CA LYS A 96 -12.88 -3.09 -2.52
C LYS A 96 -12.38 -4.02 -3.60
N MET A 97 -11.33 -3.61 -4.30
CA MET A 97 -10.60 -4.42 -5.26
C MET A 97 -9.11 -4.40 -4.93
N ALA A 98 -8.43 -5.53 -5.09
CA ALA A 98 -6.99 -5.60 -4.95
C ALA A 98 -6.34 -6.07 -6.27
N ILE A 99 -5.33 -5.35 -6.76
CA ILE A 99 -4.48 -5.74 -7.89
C ILE A 99 -3.08 -5.91 -7.32
N LEU A 100 -2.66 -7.17 -7.13
CA LEU A 100 -1.42 -7.48 -6.43
C LEU A 100 -0.42 -8.17 -7.36
N GLY A 101 0.73 -7.57 -7.50
CA GLY A 101 1.87 -8.13 -8.24
C GLY A 101 2.72 -9.03 -7.36
N MET A 102 3.39 -9.98 -7.99
CA MET A 102 4.30 -10.90 -7.30
C MET A 102 5.37 -10.15 -6.51
N MET A 103 5.85 -10.81 -5.46
CA MET A 103 7.00 -10.38 -4.68
C MET A 103 8.28 -10.90 -5.33
N GLY A 104 9.29 -10.03 -5.44
CA GLY A 104 10.61 -10.40 -5.95
C GLY A 104 11.56 -10.87 -4.85
N GLU A 105 12.70 -11.43 -5.28
CA GLU A 105 13.87 -11.70 -4.44
C GLU A 105 13.66 -12.68 -3.27
N LEU A 106 12.65 -13.53 -3.33
CA LEU A 106 12.32 -14.47 -2.26
C LEU A 106 13.06 -15.83 -2.37
N GLY A 107 13.73 -16.12 -3.49
CA GLY A 107 14.42 -17.40 -3.69
C GLY A 107 13.51 -18.60 -3.45
N ASP A 108 14.02 -19.59 -2.71
CA ASP A 108 13.36 -20.88 -2.50
C ASP A 108 12.05 -20.78 -1.68
N VAL A 109 11.85 -19.73 -0.90
CA VAL A 109 10.63 -19.54 -0.10
C VAL A 109 9.51 -18.84 -0.88
N SER A 110 9.73 -18.50 -2.16
CA SER A 110 8.79 -17.72 -2.97
C SER A 110 7.40 -18.33 -3.00
N GLN A 111 7.27 -19.64 -3.28
CA GLN A 111 5.95 -20.29 -3.34
C GLN A 111 5.22 -20.27 -2.00
N GLU A 112 5.93 -20.55 -0.91
CA GLU A 112 5.35 -20.54 0.44
C GLU A 112 4.82 -19.14 0.80
N GLU A 113 5.61 -18.10 0.55
CA GLU A 113 5.23 -16.72 0.87
C GLU A 113 4.06 -16.24 -0.01
N HIS A 114 4.05 -16.57 -1.31
CA HIS A 114 2.90 -16.24 -2.16
C HIS A 114 1.64 -17.00 -1.74
N GLN A 115 1.75 -18.27 -1.30
CA GLN A 115 0.60 -19.01 -0.76
C GLN A 115 0.06 -18.39 0.52
N LYS A 116 0.92 -17.87 1.42
CA LYS A 116 0.49 -17.14 2.61
C LYS A 116 -0.31 -15.88 2.25
N ILE A 117 0.10 -15.17 1.20
CA ILE A 117 -0.66 -14.00 0.69
C ILE A 117 -2.03 -14.42 0.16
N ILE A 118 -2.14 -15.54 -0.55
CA ILE A 118 -3.44 -16.06 -1.00
C ILE A 118 -4.37 -16.31 0.19
N THR A 119 -3.89 -17.02 1.21
CA THR A 119 -4.68 -17.30 2.43
C THR A 119 -5.17 -16.00 3.11
N LEU A 120 -4.28 -15.00 3.20
CA LEU A 120 -4.64 -13.70 3.76
C LEU A 120 -5.72 -12.98 2.95
N LEU A 121 -5.68 -13.09 1.62
CA LEU A 121 -6.66 -12.50 0.72
C LEU A 121 -8.03 -13.21 0.82
N GLU A 122 -8.05 -14.53 1.01
CA GLU A 122 -9.28 -15.29 1.27
C GLU A 122 -9.96 -14.81 2.57
N GLU A 123 -9.17 -14.52 3.62
CA GLU A 123 -9.66 -13.98 4.88
C GLU A 123 -10.07 -12.49 4.79
N ALA A 124 -9.53 -11.76 3.84
CA ALA A 124 -9.80 -10.33 3.69
C ALA A 124 -11.17 -10.04 3.07
N HIS A 125 -11.76 -10.99 2.33
CA HIS A 125 -13.07 -10.90 1.69
C HIS A 125 -13.26 -9.65 0.83
N PHE A 126 -12.25 -9.28 0.01
CA PHE A 126 -12.40 -8.21 -0.97
C PHE A 126 -13.41 -8.61 -2.06
N ASN A 127 -14.10 -7.62 -2.63
CA ASN A 127 -15.09 -7.86 -3.68
C ASN A 127 -14.46 -8.45 -4.95
N GLU A 128 -13.19 -8.08 -5.22
CA GLU A 128 -12.44 -8.59 -6.35
C GLU A 128 -10.94 -8.59 -6.06
N VAL A 129 -10.23 -9.63 -6.55
CA VAL A 129 -8.78 -9.75 -6.42
C VAL A 129 -8.19 -10.21 -7.75
N TRP A 130 -7.22 -9.46 -8.23
CA TRP A 130 -6.40 -9.77 -9.39
C TRP A 130 -4.96 -9.95 -8.97
N LEU A 131 -4.36 -11.05 -9.40
CA LEU A 131 -2.97 -11.41 -9.08
C LEU A 131 -2.13 -11.35 -10.35
N VAL A 132 -0.93 -10.80 -10.26
CA VAL A 132 -0.10 -10.53 -11.44
C VAL A 132 1.31 -11.08 -11.26
N GLY A 133 1.74 -11.89 -12.22
CA GLY A 133 3.09 -12.43 -12.28
C GLY A 133 3.16 -13.94 -12.09
N SER A 134 4.27 -14.51 -12.55
CA SER A 134 4.49 -15.95 -12.65
C SER A 134 4.47 -16.67 -11.30
N GLU A 135 4.88 -16.00 -10.22
CA GLU A 135 4.92 -16.64 -8.90
C GLU A 135 3.52 -16.95 -8.36
N PHE A 136 2.55 -16.06 -8.63
CA PHE A 136 1.15 -16.34 -8.29
C PHE A 136 0.53 -17.45 -9.13
N GLN A 137 1.02 -17.69 -10.35
CA GLN A 137 0.57 -18.80 -11.19
C GLN A 137 1.04 -20.18 -10.68
N LYS A 138 2.08 -20.21 -9.84
CA LYS A 138 2.65 -21.46 -9.28
C LYS A 138 1.95 -21.92 -8.00
N VAL A 139 1.05 -21.12 -7.43
CA VAL A 139 0.36 -21.40 -6.17
C VAL A 139 -1.13 -21.61 -6.39
N LYS A 140 -1.79 -22.32 -5.47
CA LYS A 140 -3.25 -22.48 -5.54
C LYS A 140 -3.95 -21.21 -5.16
N SER A 141 -4.83 -20.71 -6.02
CA SER A 141 -5.57 -19.49 -5.80
C SER A 141 -6.99 -19.59 -6.36
N PRO A 142 -8.01 -19.10 -5.64
CA PRO A 142 -9.35 -18.95 -6.18
C PRO A 142 -9.49 -17.64 -6.99
N PHE A 143 -8.46 -16.79 -6.99
CA PHE A 143 -8.50 -15.46 -7.61
C PHE A 143 -8.01 -15.51 -9.05
N ARG A 144 -8.44 -14.52 -9.83
CA ARG A 144 -7.99 -14.35 -11.21
C ARG A 144 -6.52 -14.00 -11.25
N THR A 145 -5.77 -14.68 -12.10
CA THR A 145 -4.31 -14.49 -12.28
C THR A 145 -3.99 -14.04 -13.69
N PHE A 146 -3.04 -13.13 -13.79
CA PHE A 146 -2.50 -12.58 -15.04
C PHE A 146 -0.99 -12.85 -15.10
N ALA A 147 -0.48 -13.13 -16.29
CA ALA A 147 0.95 -13.34 -16.45
C ALA A 147 1.77 -12.05 -16.26
N ASN A 148 1.24 -10.92 -16.69
CA ASN A 148 1.92 -9.63 -16.69
C ASN A 148 0.92 -8.46 -16.66
N VAL A 149 1.45 -7.24 -16.59
CA VAL A 149 0.64 -6.00 -16.55
C VAL A 149 -0.14 -5.75 -17.82
N ASP A 150 0.33 -6.21 -18.99
CA ASP A 150 -0.35 -5.97 -20.26
C ASP A 150 -1.67 -6.73 -20.35
N GLU A 151 -1.72 -7.95 -19.79
CA GLU A 151 -2.98 -8.68 -19.64
C GLU A 151 -3.95 -7.96 -18.69
N VAL A 152 -3.44 -7.35 -17.62
CA VAL A 152 -4.25 -6.53 -16.71
C VAL A 152 -4.81 -5.30 -17.42
N LYS A 153 -3.98 -4.60 -18.21
CA LYS A 153 -4.43 -3.43 -19.00
C LYS A 153 -5.55 -3.80 -19.96
N GLN A 154 -5.44 -4.98 -20.62
CA GLN A 154 -6.50 -5.48 -21.50
C GLN A 154 -7.80 -5.76 -20.73
N ALA A 155 -7.70 -6.38 -19.55
CA ALA A 155 -8.84 -6.64 -18.68
C ALA A 155 -9.49 -5.33 -18.20
N VAL A 156 -8.68 -4.33 -17.77
CA VAL A 156 -9.17 -3.00 -17.38
C VAL A 156 -9.91 -2.33 -18.55
N ALA A 157 -9.37 -2.40 -19.75
CA ALA A 157 -10.03 -1.80 -20.94
C ALA A 157 -11.36 -2.47 -21.29
N GLN A 158 -11.49 -3.77 -21.06
CA GLN A 158 -12.71 -4.55 -21.34
C GLN A 158 -13.78 -4.41 -20.25
N GLU A 159 -13.37 -4.46 -18.98
CA GLU A 159 -14.28 -4.57 -17.84
C GLU A 159 -14.58 -3.22 -17.17
N GLN A 160 -13.71 -2.22 -17.38
CA GLN A 160 -13.85 -0.85 -16.90
C GLN A 160 -14.30 -0.77 -15.44
N PRO A 161 -13.47 -1.20 -14.46
CA PRO A 161 -13.84 -1.13 -13.05
C PRO A 161 -14.09 0.33 -12.64
N ILE A 162 -15.30 0.61 -12.16
CA ILE A 162 -15.75 1.97 -11.82
C ILE A 162 -16.32 1.98 -10.40
N GLY A 163 -16.11 3.09 -9.68
CA GLY A 163 -16.66 3.32 -8.34
C GLY A 163 -16.00 2.47 -7.25
N ARG A 164 -14.75 2.06 -7.45
CA ARG A 164 -14.06 1.14 -6.55
C ARG A 164 -12.95 1.82 -5.76
N TYR A 165 -12.67 1.26 -4.59
CA TYR A 165 -11.41 1.45 -3.88
C TYR A 165 -10.47 0.33 -4.30
N ILE A 166 -9.32 0.70 -4.90
CA ILE A 166 -8.42 -0.27 -5.52
C ILE A 166 -7.04 -0.18 -4.86
N LEU A 167 -6.62 -1.26 -4.21
CA LEU A 167 -5.24 -1.42 -3.74
C LEU A 167 -4.38 -1.96 -4.89
N ILE A 168 -3.35 -1.21 -5.28
CA ILE A 168 -2.37 -1.62 -6.30
C ILE A 168 -1.03 -1.78 -5.61
N LYS A 169 -0.53 -3.02 -5.49
CA LYS A 169 0.75 -3.29 -4.85
C LYS A 169 1.49 -4.44 -5.53
N GLY A 170 2.80 -4.28 -5.68
CA GLY A 170 3.66 -5.31 -6.27
C GLY A 170 5.12 -4.88 -6.29
N SER A 171 6.02 -5.80 -6.65
CA SER A 171 7.40 -5.45 -6.95
C SER A 171 7.48 -4.55 -8.18
N ASN A 172 8.51 -3.73 -8.27
CA ASN A 172 8.69 -2.83 -9.42
C ASN A 172 8.70 -3.57 -10.76
N SER A 173 9.23 -4.78 -10.78
CA SER A 173 9.28 -5.64 -11.96
C SER A 173 7.91 -6.06 -12.52
N THR A 174 6.83 -5.88 -11.75
CA THR A 174 5.48 -6.16 -12.22
C THR A 174 4.85 -5.01 -13.00
N HIS A 175 5.48 -3.83 -13.01
CA HIS A 175 5.05 -2.62 -13.71
C HIS A 175 3.63 -2.14 -13.39
N LEU A 176 3.07 -2.52 -12.21
CA LEU A 176 1.72 -2.13 -11.82
C LEU A 176 1.54 -0.62 -11.65
N TYR A 177 2.62 0.13 -11.52
CA TYR A 177 2.61 1.60 -11.51
C TYR A 177 2.12 2.23 -12.82
N GLU A 178 1.95 1.43 -13.87
CA GLU A 178 1.39 1.88 -15.16
C GLU A 178 -0.15 1.86 -15.19
N LEU A 179 -0.81 1.21 -14.20
CA LEU A 179 -2.26 1.06 -14.17
C LEU A 179 -3.05 2.32 -13.77
N PRO A 180 -2.58 3.18 -12.84
CA PRO A 180 -3.36 4.32 -12.36
C PRO A 180 -3.97 5.22 -13.44
N PRO A 181 -3.30 5.52 -14.57
CA PRO A 181 -3.91 6.31 -15.64
C PRO A 181 -5.05 5.65 -16.41
N LEU A 182 -5.24 4.33 -16.22
CA LEU A 182 -6.25 3.52 -16.92
C LEU A 182 -7.46 3.21 -16.02
N LEU A 183 -7.37 3.52 -14.74
CA LEU A 183 -8.34 3.25 -13.68
C LEU A 183 -8.96 4.57 -13.16
#